data_0b9a83d4cfe7cfe96e0467c763d234b5
#
_entry.id   0b9a83d4cfe7cfe96e0467c763d234b5
#
_cell.length_a   1.000
_cell.length_b   1.000
_cell.length_c   1.000
_cell.angle_alpha   90.00
_cell.angle_beta   90.00
_cell.angle_gamma   90.00
#
_symmetry.space_group_name_H-M   'P 1'
#
loop_
_entity.id
_entity.type
_entity.pdbx_description
1 polymer ?
#
loop_
_entity_poly.entity_id
_entity_poly.type
_entity_poly.pdbx_seq_one_letter_code
_entity_poly.pdbx_strand_id
1 'polypeptide(L)'
;VIADPQAFTVRDGTLWHGELAIDLVYNRLTDFSLGAPQSATLRDAYVQHAAVVTPHPQAHALYADKRNLVLLSDSVALQSLGVPQATQDVLLTSIPRTEVVDPANAERLWAQRKQLFFKPFAGYGSKAAYRGDKITQRVWQEILAGDYVAQALVAPGERTIAEKSEAGPAQVLKFDLREYVYNGAVQWVAARLYQGQTTNFRTPGGGFAPVYEGGMW
;
A
#
# COMPACT_ATOMS: atom_id res chain seq x y z
N VAL A 1 4.50 12.66 -21.46
CA VAL A 1 5.86 12.07 -21.56
C VAL A 1 6.05 11.05 -20.48
N ILE A 2 6.72 9.94 -20.76
CA ILE A 2 7.28 9.00 -19.76
C ILE A 2 8.79 9.21 -19.79
N ALA A 3 9.38 9.57 -18.66
CA ALA A 3 10.79 9.96 -18.59
C ALA A 3 11.43 9.49 -17.28
N ASP A 4 12.75 9.31 -17.32
CA ASP A 4 13.59 9.12 -16.16
C ASP A 4 13.74 10.46 -15.39
N PRO A 5 13.82 10.47 -14.06
CA PRO A 5 13.97 11.71 -13.27
C PRO A 5 15.21 12.54 -13.66
N GLN A 6 16.27 11.92 -14.19
CA GLN A 6 17.48 12.62 -14.65
C GLN A 6 17.27 13.38 -15.96
N ALA A 7 16.20 13.11 -16.70
CA ALA A 7 15.92 13.78 -17.98
C ALA A 7 15.29 15.18 -17.82
N PHE A 8 15.01 15.58 -16.57
CA PHE A 8 14.41 16.87 -16.30
C PHE A 8 15.47 17.94 -15.92
N THR A 9 15.12 19.19 -16.18
CA THR A 9 15.86 20.37 -15.70
C THR A 9 14.89 21.40 -15.12
N VAL A 10 15.33 22.18 -14.13
CA VAL A 10 14.58 23.36 -13.64
C VAL A 10 15.22 24.61 -14.22
N ARG A 11 14.41 25.42 -14.91
CA ARG A 11 14.83 26.71 -15.49
C ARG A 11 13.75 27.75 -15.20
N ASP A 12 14.12 28.88 -14.66
CA ASP A 12 13.22 30.02 -14.39
C ASP A 12 11.93 29.63 -13.61
N GLY A 13 12.10 28.78 -12.59
CA GLY A 13 11.00 28.32 -11.75
C GLY A 13 10.02 27.33 -12.42
N THR A 14 10.39 26.77 -13.57
CA THR A 14 9.62 25.79 -14.31
C THR A 14 10.41 24.50 -14.52
N LEU A 15 9.75 23.36 -14.42
CA LEU A 15 10.32 22.04 -14.75
C LEU A 15 10.23 21.80 -16.25
N TRP A 16 11.31 21.29 -16.84
CA TRP A 16 11.41 21.03 -18.28
C TRP A 16 11.86 19.60 -18.58
N HIS A 17 11.32 19.05 -19.65
CA HIS A 17 11.84 17.85 -20.32
C HIS A 17 12.22 18.25 -21.77
N GLY A 18 13.50 18.46 -22.02
CA GLY A 18 13.96 19.10 -23.26
C GLY A 18 13.38 20.52 -23.39
N GLU A 19 12.59 20.75 -24.44
CA GLU A 19 11.90 22.03 -24.68
C GLU A 19 10.41 22.02 -24.22
N LEU A 20 9.96 20.94 -23.58
CA LEU A 20 8.60 20.83 -23.08
C LEU A 20 8.54 21.28 -21.62
N ALA A 21 7.75 22.30 -21.32
CA ALA A 21 7.41 22.70 -19.97
C ALA A 21 6.48 21.65 -19.32
N ILE A 22 6.76 21.30 -18.07
CA ILE A 22 6.03 20.28 -17.31
C ILE A 22 5.30 20.92 -16.17
N ASP A 23 3.99 20.90 -16.18
CA ASP A 23 3.13 21.42 -15.13
C ASP A 23 2.87 20.38 -14.02
N LEU A 24 2.79 19.09 -14.40
CA LEU A 24 2.46 18.02 -13.49
C LEU A 24 3.31 16.77 -13.75
N VAL A 25 3.85 16.22 -12.66
CA VAL A 25 4.56 14.93 -12.65
C VAL A 25 3.71 13.89 -11.91
N TYR A 26 3.26 12.85 -12.62
CA TYR A 26 2.71 11.65 -11.99
C TYR A 26 3.87 10.74 -11.55
N ASN A 27 4.23 10.84 -10.26
CA ASN A 27 5.39 10.16 -9.70
C ASN A 27 5.15 8.66 -9.52
N ARG A 28 5.93 7.83 -10.20
CA ARG A 28 5.91 6.36 -10.10
C ARG A 28 7.20 5.77 -9.56
N LEU A 29 8.10 6.61 -9.06
CA LEU A 29 9.34 6.17 -8.44
C LEU A 29 9.07 5.43 -7.13
N THR A 30 9.97 4.52 -6.78
CA THR A 30 10.01 3.87 -5.45
C THR A 30 10.91 4.62 -4.47
N ASP A 31 11.61 5.66 -4.92
CA ASP A 31 12.26 6.67 -4.09
C ASP A 31 11.23 7.71 -3.65
N PHE A 32 10.42 7.35 -2.68
CA PHE A 32 9.25 8.15 -2.25
C PHE A 32 9.63 9.49 -1.64
N SER A 33 10.83 9.60 -1.07
CA SER A 33 11.36 10.83 -0.48
C SER A 33 12.06 11.73 -1.50
N LEU A 34 12.27 11.25 -2.73
CA LEU A 34 13.13 11.87 -3.74
C LEU A 34 14.55 12.12 -3.18
N GLY A 35 15.04 11.23 -2.31
CA GLY A 35 16.32 11.36 -1.61
C GLY A 35 17.51 10.87 -2.43
N ALA A 36 17.29 10.04 -3.42
CA ALA A 36 18.36 9.50 -4.26
C ALA A 36 18.95 10.58 -5.17
N PRO A 37 20.27 10.53 -5.49
CA PRO A 37 20.92 11.53 -6.34
C PRO A 37 20.25 11.73 -7.69
N GLN A 38 19.74 10.66 -8.30
CA GLN A 38 19.03 10.71 -9.58
C GLN A 38 17.70 11.45 -9.51
N SER A 39 17.10 11.58 -8.32
CA SER A 39 15.84 12.28 -8.11
C SER A 39 16.00 13.75 -7.71
N ALA A 40 17.24 14.27 -7.64
CA ALA A 40 17.54 15.60 -7.14
C ALA A 40 16.76 16.71 -7.87
N THR A 41 16.72 16.66 -9.20
CA THR A 41 15.98 17.66 -10.01
C THR A 41 14.48 17.65 -9.70
N LEU A 42 13.86 16.47 -9.54
CA LEU A 42 12.44 16.39 -9.16
C LEU A 42 12.20 16.86 -7.73
N ARG A 43 13.12 16.59 -6.80
CA ARG A 43 13.05 17.11 -5.44
C ARG A 43 13.12 18.64 -5.45
N ASP A 44 14.05 19.21 -6.20
CA ASP A 44 14.22 20.67 -6.30
C ASP A 44 12.97 21.30 -6.94
N ALA A 45 12.43 20.69 -8.01
CA ALA A 45 11.17 21.13 -8.62
C ALA A 45 10.00 21.09 -7.64
N TYR A 46 9.90 20.03 -6.83
CA TYR A 46 8.87 19.92 -5.80
C TYR A 46 9.01 21.00 -4.71
N VAL A 47 10.22 21.21 -4.20
CA VAL A 47 10.48 22.20 -3.13
C VAL A 47 10.29 23.64 -3.61
N GLN A 48 10.67 23.92 -4.86
CA GLN A 48 10.53 25.23 -5.49
C GLN A 48 9.16 25.49 -6.11
N HIS A 49 8.24 24.52 -6.06
CA HIS A 49 6.93 24.58 -6.71
C HIS A 49 7.02 24.78 -8.24
N ALA A 50 8.10 24.33 -8.87
CA ALA A 50 8.31 24.43 -10.32
C ALA A 50 7.42 23.49 -11.15
N ALA A 51 6.81 22.50 -10.51
CA ALA A 51 5.75 21.65 -11.07
C ALA A 51 4.95 21.00 -9.93
N VAL A 52 3.73 20.58 -10.20
CA VAL A 52 2.93 19.74 -9.29
C VAL A 52 3.48 18.33 -9.34
N VAL A 53 3.86 17.77 -8.20
CA VAL A 53 4.32 16.37 -8.10
C VAL A 53 3.28 15.55 -7.34
N THR A 54 2.74 14.50 -7.92
CA THR A 54 1.71 13.64 -7.29
C THR A 54 1.97 12.15 -7.59
N PRO A 55 1.95 11.24 -6.61
CA PRO A 55 2.06 11.51 -5.18
C PRO A 55 3.42 12.16 -4.84
N HIS A 56 3.42 13.03 -3.83
CA HIS A 56 4.60 13.79 -3.43
C HIS A 56 5.18 13.28 -2.10
N PRO A 57 6.46 13.60 -1.77
CA PRO A 57 7.15 13.08 -0.59
C PRO A 57 6.41 13.31 0.73
N GLN A 58 5.84 14.50 0.94
CA GLN A 58 5.11 14.81 2.17
C GLN A 58 3.86 13.93 2.35
N ALA A 59 3.07 13.74 1.28
CA ALA A 59 1.91 12.86 1.34
C ALA A 59 2.33 11.42 1.66
N HIS A 60 3.41 10.93 1.05
CA HIS A 60 3.92 9.61 1.35
C HIS A 60 4.37 9.49 2.81
N ALA A 61 5.11 10.46 3.33
CA ALA A 61 5.60 10.47 4.71
C ALA A 61 4.44 10.46 5.73
N LEU A 62 3.36 11.21 5.46
CA LEU A 62 2.21 11.31 6.35
C LEU A 62 1.28 10.08 6.27
N TYR A 63 1.00 9.58 5.07
CA TYR A 63 -0.10 8.63 4.86
C TYR A 63 0.33 7.18 4.60
N ALA A 64 1.59 6.94 4.22
CA ALA A 64 2.08 5.58 3.97
C ALA A 64 2.63 4.86 5.21
N ASP A 65 2.77 5.56 6.33
CA ASP A 65 3.19 4.96 7.59
C ASP A 65 2.09 4.06 8.14
N LYS A 66 2.42 2.79 8.38
CA LYS A 66 1.44 1.80 8.86
C LYS A 66 1.03 1.99 10.31
N ARG A 67 1.71 2.86 11.07
CA ARG A 67 1.25 3.28 12.40
C ARG A 67 -0.08 4.02 12.34
N ASN A 68 -0.41 4.65 11.21
CA ASN A 68 -1.74 5.23 11.02
C ASN A 68 -2.85 4.18 11.18
N LEU A 69 -2.62 2.92 10.82
CA LEU A 69 -3.58 1.84 11.00
C LEU A 69 -3.84 1.50 12.48
N VAL A 70 -2.87 1.77 13.35
CA VAL A 70 -3.05 1.61 14.81
C VAL A 70 -4.12 2.60 15.30
N LEU A 71 -3.97 3.88 14.95
CA LEU A 71 -4.94 4.93 15.30
C LEU A 71 -6.31 4.66 14.67
N LEU A 72 -6.33 4.29 13.38
CA LEU A 72 -7.57 4.06 12.63
C LEU A 72 -8.32 2.79 13.03
N SER A 73 -7.71 1.89 13.80
CA SER A 73 -8.35 0.67 14.33
C SER A 73 -8.52 0.70 15.85
N ASP A 74 -8.39 1.87 16.49
CA ASP A 74 -8.54 2.08 17.92
C ASP A 74 -9.68 3.05 18.22
N SER A 75 -10.76 2.54 18.83
CA SER A 75 -11.96 3.33 19.14
C SER A 75 -11.70 4.47 20.13
N VAL A 76 -10.78 4.27 21.10
CA VAL A 76 -10.44 5.29 22.09
C VAL A 76 -9.67 6.42 21.43
N ALA A 77 -8.72 6.09 20.57
CA ALA A 77 -7.97 7.09 19.81
C ALA A 77 -8.88 7.88 18.86
N LEU A 78 -9.76 7.21 18.10
CA LEU A 78 -10.71 7.88 17.21
C LEU A 78 -11.66 8.81 17.96
N GLN A 79 -12.17 8.38 19.12
CA GLN A 79 -13.02 9.23 19.96
C GLN A 79 -12.28 10.44 20.48
N SER A 80 -11.04 10.27 20.95
CA SER A 80 -10.21 11.37 21.48
C SER A 80 -9.87 12.41 20.40
N LEU A 81 -9.77 11.98 19.15
CA LEU A 81 -9.56 12.84 17.98
C LEU A 81 -10.85 13.52 17.48
N GLY A 82 -11.99 13.26 18.13
CA GLY A 82 -13.28 13.85 17.73
C GLY A 82 -13.83 13.31 16.41
N VAL A 83 -13.44 12.12 16.00
CA VAL A 83 -13.95 11.50 14.76
C VAL A 83 -15.44 11.22 14.92
N PRO A 84 -16.32 11.61 13.96
CA PRO A 84 -17.76 11.34 14.05
C PRO A 84 -18.06 9.84 14.16
N GLN A 85 -19.09 9.46 14.95
CA GLN A 85 -19.40 8.05 15.24
C GLN A 85 -19.61 7.22 13.97
N ALA A 86 -20.35 7.73 12.99
CA ALA A 86 -20.56 7.04 11.72
C ALA A 86 -19.25 6.72 10.98
N THR A 87 -18.25 7.60 11.07
CA THR A 87 -16.92 7.37 10.51
C THR A 87 -16.14 6.33 11.33
N GLN A 88 -16.23 6.39 12.68
CA GLN A 88 -15.62 5.38 13.55
C GLN A 88 -16.16 3.99 13.23
N ASP A 89 -17.46 3.83 13.06
CA ASP A 89 -18.11 2.55 12.76
C ASP A 89 -17.57 1.95 11.45
N VAL A 90 -17.41 2.77 10.41
CA VAL A 90 -16.81 2.35 9.13
C VAL A 90 -15.35 1.93 9.32
N LEU A 91 -14.55 2.74 9.98
CA LEU A 91 -13.11 2.46 10.18
C LEU A 91 -12.89 1.20 10.99
N LEU A 92 -13.57 1.05 12.13
CA LEU A 92 -13.43 -0.10 13.03
C LEU A 92 -13.95 -1.41 12.42
N THR A 93 -14.88 -1.34 11.48
CA THR A 93 -15.39 -2.51 10.75
C THR A 93 -14.48 -2.89 9.60
N SER A 94 -13.87 -1.91 8.92
CA SER A 94 -13.14 -2.12 7.67
C SER A 94 -11.65 -2.32 7.86
N ILE A 95 -11.05 -1.71 8.90
CA ILE A 95 -9.60 -1.77 9.15
C ILE A 95 -9.31 -2.88 10.17
N PRO A 96 -8.55 -3.92 9.80
CA PRO A 96 -8.16 -4.96 10.73
C PRO A 96 -7.38 -4.38 11.91
N ARG A 97 -7.69 -4.83 13.12
CA ARG A 97 -7.00 -4.37 14.33
C ARG A 97 -5.49 -4.42 14.15
N THR A 98 -4.86 -3.32 14.44
CA THR A 98 -3.42 -3.11 14.26
C THR A 98 -2.83 -2.55 15.56
N GLU A 99 -1.65 -3.01 15.93
CA GLU A 99 -0.92 -2.53 17.09
C GLU A 99 0.58 -2.47 16.81
N VAL A 100 1.29 -1.58 17.50
CA VAL A 100 2.75 -1.52 17.42
C VAL A 100 3.34 -2.74 18.12
N VAL A 101 4.36 -3.33 17.52
CA VAL A 101 5.15 -4.39 18.19
C VAL A 101 6.15 -3.73 19.13
N ASP A 102 6.10 -4.07 20.40
CA ASP A 102 7.07 -3.63 21.40
C ASP A 102 7.36 -4.75 22.42
N PRO A 103 8.40 -4.59 23.28
CA PRO A 103 8.75 -5.59 24.28
C PRO A 103 7.61 -5.92 25.26
N ALA A 104 6.73 -4.96 25.58
CA ALA A 104 5.67 -5.15 26.56
C ALA A 104 4.56 -6.10 26.06
N ASN A 105 4.34 -6.17 24.73
CA ASN A 105 3.33 -7.04 24.14
C ASN A 105 3.90 -8.27 23.41
N ALA A 106 5.22 -8.46 23.42
CA ALA A 106 5.94 -9.46 22.65
C ALA A 106 5.47 -10.90 22.88
N GLU A 107 5.31 -11.31 24.15
CA GLU A 107 4.87 -12.68 24.50
C GLU A 107 3.46 -12.95 23.98
N ARG A 108 2.55 -12.02 24.16
CA ARG A 108 1.17 -12.13 23.67
C ARG A 108 1.12 -12.21 22.16
N LEU A 109 1.85 -11.33 21.47
CA LEU A 109 1.90 -11.33 20.00
C LEU A 109 2.52 -12.61 19.45
N TRP A 110 3.58 -13.12 20.10
CA TRP A 110 4.15 -14.42 19.73
C TRP A 110 3.16 -15.57 19.89
N ALA A 111 2.44 -15.61 21.00
CA ALA A 111 1.42 -16.64 21.23
C ALA A 111 0.30 -16.59 20.17
N GLN A 112 -0.13 -15.40 19.80
CA GLN A 112 -1.21 -15.15 18.83
C GLN A 112 -0.72 -15.07 17.37
N ARG A 113 0.58 -15.21 17.09
CA ARG A 113 1.19 -14.89 15.79
C ARG A 113 0.52 -15.54 14.59
N LYS A 114 -0.06 -16.74 14.73
CA LYS A 114 -0.75 -17.43 13.64
C LYS A 114 -1.96 -16.68 13.08
N GLN A 115 -2.50 -15.75 13.87
CA GLN A 115 -3.64 -14.89 13.51
C GLN A 115 -3.20 -13.48 13.11
N LEU A 116 -1.89 -13.24 12.97
CA LEU A 116 -1.32 -11.93 12.72
C LEU A 116 -0.49 -11.89 11.45
N PHE A 117 -0.39 -10.68 10.92
CA PHE A 117 0.54 -10.32 9.85
C PHE A 117 1.44 -9.18 10.33
N PHE A 118 2.75 -9.36 10.26
CA PHE A 118 3.73 -8.38 10.71
C PHE A 118 4.24 -7.56 9.53
N LYS A 119 4.22 -6.23 9.66
CA LYS A 119 4.59 -5.30 8.59
C LYS A 119 5.51 -4.22 9.15
N PRO A 120 6.61 -3.85 8.46
CA PRO A 120 7.40 -2.71 8.87
C PRO A 120 6.57 -1.42 8.76
N PHE A 121 6.83 -0.41 9.61
CA PHE A 121 6.14 0.89 9.58
C PHE A 121 6.19 1.51 8.20
N ALA A 122 7.39 1.56 7.63
CA ALA A 122 7.63 2.00 6.26
C ALA A 122 8.01 0.81 5.36
N GLY A 123 7.73 0.91 4.06
CA GLY A 123 8.10 -0.12 3.10
C GLY A 123 6.97 -0.46 2.12
N TYR A 124 7.34 -1.11 1.03
CA TYR A 124 6.47 -1.46 -0.08
C TYR A 124 6.83 -2.82 -0.69
N GLY A 125 5.96 -3.33 -1.56
CA GLY A 125 6.21 -4.56 -2.32
C GLY A 125 6.39 -5.80 -1.46
N SER A 126 5.72 -5.86 -0.29
CA SER A 126 5.77 -6.97 0.67
C SER A 126 7.17 -7.28 1.21
N LYS A 127 8.15 -6.39 1.01
CA LYS A 127 9.50 -6.55 1.59
C LYS A 127 9.41 -6.53 3.10
N ALA A 128 10.04 -7.50 3.75
CA ALA A 128 10.06 -7.67 5.22
C ALA A 128 8.65 -7.73 5.85
N ALA A 129 7.63 -8.16 5.10
CA ALA A 129 6.29 -8.37 5.60
C ALA A 129 6.05 -9.87 5.78
N TYR A 130 5.62 -10.27 6.98
CA TYR A 130 5.60 -11.67 7.39
C TYR A 130 4.21 -12.12 7.86
N ARG A 131 3.73 -13.20 7.30
CA ARG A 131 2.58 -13.91 7.86
C ARG A 131 3.03 -14.69 9.10
N GLY A 132 2.37 -14.47 10.23
CA GLY A 132 2.86 -14.91 11.52
C GLY A 132 2.90 -16.43 11.73
N ASP A 133 2.13 -17.22 10.97
CA ASP A 133 2.22 -18.69 10.99
C ASP A 133 3.49 -19.22 10.30
N LYS A 134 4.23 -18.37 9.60
CA LYS A 134 5.44 -18.72 8.83
C LYS A 134 6.72 -18.14 9.45
N ILE A 135 6.62 -17.32 10.49
CA ILE A 135 7.83 -16.75 11.12
C ILE A 135 8.55 -17.78 12.00
N THR A 136 9.88 -17.70 11.94
CA THR A 136 10.78 -18.43 12.85
C THR A 136 11.14 -17.56 14.05
N GLN A 137 11.73 -18.16 15.09
CA GLN A 137 12.25 -17.41 16.23
C GLN A 137 13.26 -16.33 15.84
N ARG A 138 14.12 -16.61 14.85
CA ARG A 138 15.07 -15.63 14.33
C ARG A 138 14.35 -14.41 13.73
N VAL A 139 13.36 -14.64 12.85
CA VAL A 139 12.57 -13.56 12.25
C VAL A 139 11.80 -12.80 13.33
N TRP A 140 11.32 -13.48 14.37
CA TRP A 140 10.67 -12.81 15.49
C TRP A 140 11.60 -11.84 16.21
N GLN A 141 12.86 -12.20 16.46
CA GLN A 141 13.84 -11.29 17.06
C GLN A 141 14.12 -10.09 16.14
N GLU A 142 14.15 -10.29 14.82
CA GLU A 142 14.29 -9.20 13.84
C GLU A 142 13.08 -8.24 13.89
N ILE A 143 11.86 -8.79 14.04
CA ILE A 143 10.64 -7.99 14.20
C ILE A 143 10.67 -7.19 15.51
N LEU A 144 11.08 -7.79 16.62
CA LEU A 144 11.18 -7.12 17.92
C LEU A 144 12.25 -6.02 17.97
N ALA A 145 13.33 -6.19 17.19
CA ALA A 145 14.40 -5.20 17.09
C ALA A 145 14.10 -4.09 16.08
N GLY A 146 13.06 -4.23 15.28
CA GLY A 146 12.71 -3.33 14.20
C GLY A 146 11.41 -2.56 14.46
N ASP A 147 11.11 -1.68 13.54
CA ASP A 147 9.90 -0.85 13.54
C ASP A 147 8.73 -1.59 12.86
N TYR A 148 7.93 -2.35 13.63
CA TYR A 148 6.86 -3.18 13.11
C TYR A 148 5.50 -2.91 13.74
N VAL A 149 4.45 -3.13 12.95
CA VAL A 149 3.08 -3.33 13.41
C VAL A 149 2.68 -4.80 13.27
N ALA A 150 1.86 -5.27 14.21
CA ALA A 150 1.12 -6.52 14.13
C ALA A 150 -0.33 -6.20 13.76
N GLN A 151 -0.81 -6.75 12.66
CA GLN A 151 -2.17 -6.55 12.17
C GLN A 151 -2.92 -7.88 12.15
N ALA A 152 -4.18 -7.88 12.52
CA ALA A 152 -5.04 -9.06 12.42
C ALA A 152 -5.05 -9.60 10.98
N LEU A 153 -4.89 -10.91 10.83
CA LEU A 153 -4.86 -11.58 9.54
C LEU A 153 -6.27 -11.65 8.97
N VAL A 154 -6.44 -11.12 7.78
CA VAL A 154 -7.66 -11.26 6.97
C VAL A 154 -7.38 -12.24 5.84
N ALA A 155 -8.23 -13.25 5.69
CA ALA A 155 -8.15 -14.16 4.58
C ALA A 155 -8.48 -13.42 3.27
N PRO A 156 -7.70 -13.59 2.20
CA PRO A 156 -8.04 -13.02 0.91
C PRO A 156 -9.31 -13.68 0.36
N GLY A 157 -10.05 -12.94 -0.47
CA GLY A 157 -11.08 -13.53 -1.30
C GLY A 157 -10.47 -14.51 -2.31
N GLU A 158 -11.23 -15.51 -2.71
CA GLU A 158 -10.83 -16.48 -3.73
C GLU A 158 -11.87 -16.53 -4.85
N ARG A 159 -11.41 -16.70 -6.09
CA ARG A 159 -12.27 -16.85 -7.25
C ARG A 159 -11.73 -17.92 -8.20
N THR A 160 -12.60 -18.80 -8.62
CA THR A 160 -12.30 -19.75 -9.68
C THR A 160 -12.42 -19.06 -11.02
N ILE A 161 -11.35 -19.08 -11.80
CA ILE A 161 -11.32 -18.58 -13.16
C ILE A 161 -11.25 -19.78 -14.09
N ALA A 162 -12.25 -19.92 -14.97
CA ALA A 162 -12.21 -20.87 -16.06
C ALA A 162 -11.43 -20.23 -17.22
N GLU A 163 -10.42 -20.91 -17.73
CA GLU A 163 -9.85 -20.50 -19.01
C GLU A 163 -10.90 -20.70 -20.12
N LYS A 164 -11.07 -19.68 -20.98
CA LYS A 164 -11.95 -19.74 -22.13
C LYS A 164 -11.51 -20.77 -23.20
N SER A 165 -10.34 -21.36 -23.08
CA SER A 165 -9.89 -22.47 -23.94
C SER A 165 -10.36 -23.80 -23.36
N GLU A 166 -10.94 -24.64 -24.18
CA GLU A 166 -11.58 -25.94 -23.85
C GLU A 166 -10.61 -27.00 -23.22
N ALA A 167 -9.41 -26.65 -22.80
CA ALA A 167 -8.36 -27.58 -22.41
C ALA A 167 -7.65 -27.28 -21.07
N GLY A 168 -7.97 -26.20 -20.36
CA GLY A 168 -7.26 -25.87 -19.11
C GLY A 168 -8.08 -26.18 -17.85
N PRO A 169 -7.49 -26.70 -16.75
CA PRO A 169 -8.19 -26.87 -15.49
C PRO A 169 -8.55 -25.49 -14.91
N ALA A 170 -9.76 -25.37 -14.34
CA ALA A 170 -10.19 -24.18 -13.63
C ALA A 170 -9.17 -23.82 -12.54
N GLN A 171 -8.70 -22.57 -12.56
CA GLN A 171 -7.68 -22.08 -11.62
C GLN A 171 -8.33 -21.25 -10.51
N VAL A 172 -8.00 -21.57 -9.25
CA VAL A 172 -8.40 -20.76 -8.11
C VAL A 172 -7.34 -19.70 -7.86
N LEU A 173 -7.72 -18.43 -7.95
CA LEU A 173 -6.86 -17.29 -7.65
C LEU A 173 -7.39 -16.56 -6.42
N LYS A 174 -6.47 -16.08 -5.60
CA LYS A 174 -6.74 -15.10 -4.55
C LYS A 174 -6.92 -13.74 -5.18
N PHE A 175 -7.74 -12.92 -4.54
CA PHE A 175 -7.87 -11.53 -4.98
C PHE A 175 -7.95 -10.57 -3.79
N ASP A 176 -7.54 -9.35 -4.05
CA ASP A 176 -7.88 -8.17 -3.28
C ASP A 176 -8.39 -7.07 -4.22
N LEU A 177 -9.18 -6.14 -3.68
CA LEU A 177 -9.72 -5.02 -4.44
C LEU A 177 -8.83 -3.79 -4.25
N ARG A 178 -8.71 -3.00 -5.30
CA ARG A 178 -8.07 -1.69 -5.28
C ARG A 178 -9.07 -0.66 -5.79
N GLU A 179 -9.45 0.22 -4.91
CA GLU A 179 -10.28 1.38 -5.23
C GLU A 179 -9.38 2.55 -5.60
N TYR A 180 -9.66 3.18 -6.74
CA TYR A 180 -9.02 4.41 -7.18
C TYR A 180 -9.95 5.56 -6.80
N VAL A 181 -9.53 6.34 -5.82
CA VAL A 181 -10.35 7.39 -5.22
C VAL A 181 -9.79 8.76 -5.62
N TYR A 182 -10.66 9.66 -6.04
CA TYR A 182 -10.34 11.05 -6.27
C TYR A 182 -11.44 11.95 -5.66
N ASN A 183 -11.04 12.96 -4.92
CA ASN A 183 -11.95 13.92 -4.26
C ASN A 183 -13.09 13.23 -3.48
N GLY A 184 -12.75 12.18 -2.70
CA GLY A 184 -13.72 11.43 -1.89
C GLY A 184 -14.65 10.48 -2.66
N ALA A 185 -14.53 10.38 -3.98
CA ALA A 185 -15.36 9.49 -4.80
C ALA A 185 -14.51 8.39 -5.45
N VAL A 186 -15.02 7.15 -5.39
CA VAL A 186 -14.41 6.01 -6.09
C VAL A 186 -14.60 6.21 -7.59
N GLN A 187 -13.49 6.31 -8.32
CA GLN A 187 -13.48 6.48 -9.77
C GLN A 187 -13.47 5.13 -10.49
N TRP A 188 -12.82 4.16 -9.91
CA TRP A 188 -12.69 2.84 -10.49
C TRP A 188 -12.27 1.81 -9.43
N VAL A 189 -12.66 0.54 -9.67
CA VAL A 189 -12.27 -0.60 -8.85
C VAL A 189 -11.58 -1.64 -9.74
N ALA A 190 -10.43 -2.12 -9.29
CA ALA A 190 -9.73 -3.22 -9.93
C ALA A 190 -9.48 -4.35 -8.93
N ALA A 191 -9.62 -5.59 -9.37
CA ALA A 191 -9.15 -6.74 -8.64
C ALA A 191 -7.69 -7.02 -8.97
N ARG A 192 -6.89 -7.32 -7.95
CA ARG A 192 -5.55 -7.85 -8.12
C ARG A 192 -5.60 -9.35 -7.87
N LEU A 193 -5.32 -10.12 -8.91
CA LEU A 193 -5.35 -11.58 -8.89
C LEU A 193 -3.96 -12.15 -8.66
N TYR A 194 -3.82 -13.11 -7.75
CA TYR A 194 -2.51 -13.68 -7.40
C TYR A 194 -2.60 -15.06 -6.76
N GLN A 195 -1.45 -15.71 -6.64
CA GLN A 195 -1.24 -16.91 -5.83
C GLN A 195 -0.20 -16.63 -4.74
N GLY A 196 -0.13 -17.50 -3.75
CA GLY A 196 0.85 -17.39 -2.68
C GLY A 196 0.36 -16.60 -1.46
N GLN A 197 1.30 -16.06 -0.67
CA GLN A 197 1.01 -15.40 0.61
C GLN A 197 0.74 -13.90 0.47
N THR A 198 1.32 -13.28 -0.54
CA THR A 198 1.22 -11.85 -0.82
C THR A 198 0.91 -11.63 -2.29
N THR A 199 0.32 -10.47 -2.60
CA THR A 199 0.00 -10.08 -3.98
C THR A 199 1.25 -10.10 -4.84
N ASN A 200 1.26 -11.00 -5.84
CA ASN A 200 2.37 -11.19 -6.75
C ASN A 200 1.85 -11.45 -8.18
N PHE A 201 2.10 -10.51 -9.08
CA PHE A 201 1.66 -10.61 -10.47
C PHE A 201 2.52 -11.53 -11.36
N ARG A 202 3.61 -12.08 -10.82
CA ARG A 202 4.47 -13.03 -11.55
C ARG A 202 3.94 -14.47 -11.54
N THR A 203 2.79 -14.70 -10.89
CA THR A 203 2.13 -16.00 -10.90
C THR A 203 1.30 -16.18 -12.17
N PRO A 204 1.21 -17.41 -12.74
CA PRO A 204 0.30 -17.67 -13.85
C PRO A 204 -1.13 -17.23 -13.53
N GLY A 205 -1.77 -16.53 -14.46
CA GLY A 205 -3.09 -15.94 -14.26
C GLY A 205 -3.15 -14.73 -13.32
N GLY A 206 -2.01 -14.33 -12.70
CA GLY A 206 -1.93 -13.14 -11.85
C GLY A 206 -1.96 -11.84 -12.68
N GLY A 207 -2.46 -10.77 -12.07
CA GLY A 207 -2.55 -9.46 -12.73
C GLY A 207 -3.69 -8.60 -12.22
N PHE A 208 -4.04 -7.59 -13.01
CA PHE A 208 -5.20 -6.74 -12.76
C PHE A 208 -6.40 -7.18 -13.61
N ALA A 209 -7.57 -7.16 -13.00
CA ALA A 209 -8.85 -7.31 -13.69
C ALA A 209 -9.78 -6.15 -13.32
N PRO A 210 -10.58 -5.61 -14.25
CA PRO A 210 -11.60 -4.63 -13.93
C PRO A 210 -12.69 -5.30 -13.09
N VAL A 211 -13.28 -4.52 -12.17
CA VAL A 211 -14.45 -4.92 -11.39
C VAL A 211 -15.63 -4.12 -11.88
N TYR A 212 -16.69 -4.82 -12.24
CA TYR A 212 -17.95 -4.22 -12.65
C TYR A 212 -19.00 -4.50 -11.57
N GLU A 213 -19.81 -3.52 -11.26
CA GLU A 213 -21.01 -3.74 -10.44
C GLU A 213 -21.97 -4.62 -11.24
N GLY A 214 -22.45 -5.70 -10.60
CA GLY A 214 -23.29 -6.68 -11.26
C GLY A 214 -24.67 -6.11 -11.58
N GLY A 215 -24.91 -5.79 -12.83
CA GLY A 215 -26.22 -5.93 -13.40
C GLY A 215 -26.49 -7.42 -13.64
N MET A 216 -27.67 -7.91 -13.34
CA MET A 216 -28.09 -9.25 -13.75
C MET A 216 -27.91 -9.36 -15.27
N TRP A 217 -27.08 -10.32 -15.70
CA TRP A 217 -26.96 -10.76 -17.09
C TRP A 217 -28.02 -11.82 -17.35
#